data_df6effdff2362285079665b496d3831a
#
_entry.id   df6effdff2362285079665b496d3831a
#
_cell.length_a   1.000
_cell.length_b   1.000
_cell.length_c   1.000
_cell.angle_alpha   90.00
_cell.angle_beta   90.00
_cell.angle_gamma   90.00
#
_symmetry.space_group_name_H-M   'P 1'
#
loop_
_entity.id
_entity.type
_entity.pdbx_description
1 polymer ?
#
loop_
_entity_poly.entity_id
_entity_poly.type
_entity_poly.pdbx_seq_one_letter_code
_entity_poly.pdbx_strand_id
1 'polypeptide(L)'
;MKALIFLPEARRELDDAEWFSDDAVRFGVEVNSALVDIVGGRVRPAKIGRGFVRRWILPRLPCSIIYDDRPDGLVVLAFAHHKQRPGYWRKRLKTK
;
A
#
# COMPACT_ATOMS: atom_id res chain seq x y z
N MET A 1 15.69 3.36 9.09
CA MET A 1 14.41 3.67 8.42
C MET A 1 14.59 3.54 6.92
N LYS A 2 13.70 2.84 6.26
CA LYS A 2 13.79 2.61 4.82
C LYS A 2 13.15 3.75 4.04
N ALA A 3 13.66 4.03 2.85
CA ALA A 3 13.02 4.94 1.93
C ALA A 3 11.66 4.38 1.51
N LEU A 4 10.71 5.26 1.24
CA LEU A 4 9.36 4.89 0.81
C LEU A 4 9.09 5.54 -0.54
N ILE A 5 8.79 4.73 -1.53
CA ILE A 5 8.51 5.18 -2.88
C ILE A 5 7.16 4.61 -3.30
N PHE A 6 6.34 5.44 -3.93
CA PHE A 6 5.09 4.99 -4.54
C PHE A 6 5.28 4.82 -6.03
N LEU A 7 4.81 3.72 -6.60
CA LEU A 7 4.61 3.69 -8.04
C LEU A 7 3.55 4.72 -8.43
N PRO A 8 3.66 5.32 -9.62
CA PRO A 8 2.64 6.30 -10.06
C PRO A 8 1.23 5.76 -10.01
N GLU A 9 1.03 4.51 -10.38
CA GLU A 9 -0.30 3.88 -10.34
C GLU A 9 -0.82 3.79 -8.91
N ALA A 10 0.06 3.44 -7.97
CA ALA A 10 -0.33 3.35 -6.56
C ALA A 10 -0.68 4.72 -6.00
N ARG A 11 0.09 5.74 -6.36
CA ARG A 11 -0.18 7.10 -5.92
C ARG A 11 -1.52 7.59 -6.42
N ARG A 12 -1.82 7.29 -7.68
CA ARG A 12 -3.11 7.67 -8.27
C ARG A 12 -4.26 6.97 -7.56
N GLU A 13 -4.09 5.69 -7.24
CA GLU A 13 -5.11 4.95 -6.52
C GLU A 13 -5.37 5.55 -5.13
N LEU A 14 -4.31 5.94 -4.44
CA LEU A 14 -4.44 6.58 -3.15
C LEU A 14 -5.18 7.92 -3.26
N ASP A 15 -4.79 8.75 -4.23
CA ASP A 15 -5.42 10.05 -4.43
C ASP A 15 -6.89 9.91 -4.79
N ASP A 16 -7.23 8.95 -5.64
CA ASP A 16 -8.62 8.69 -6.01
C ASP A 16 -9.43 8.22 -4.81
N ALA A 17 -8.88 7.34 -4.00
CA ALA A 17 -9.58 6.84 -2.82
C ALA A 17 -9.84 7.97 -1.82
N GLU A 18 -8.89 8.86 -1.66
CA GLU A 18 -9.06 10.02 -0.78
C GLU A 18 -10.14 10.94 -1.31
N TRP A 19 -10.15 11.18 -2.63
CA TRP A 19 -11.13 12.06 -3.26
C TRP A 19 -12.56 11.56 -3.03
N PHE A 20 -12.77 10.23 -3.11
CA PHE A 20 -14.09 9.63 -2.93
C PHE A 20 -14.41 9.28 -1.48
N SER A 21 -13.55 9.63 -0.55
CA SER A 21 -13.77 9.36 0.86
C SER A 21 -14.80 10.33 1.45
N ASP A 22 -15.65 9.81 2.35
CA ASP A 22 -16.62 10.63 3.07
C ASP A 22 -15.94 11.56 4.08
N ASP A 23 -14.74 11.20 4.53
CA ASP A 23 -14.00 11.98 5.53
C ASP A 23 -12.52 11.93 5.14
N ALA A 24 -12.11 12.91 4.35
CA ALA A 24 -10.76 12.97 3.80
C ALA A 24 -9.71 13.12 4.90
N VAL A 25 -10.00 13.85 5.97
CA VAL A 25 -9.06 14.04 7.07
C VAL A 25 -8.80 12.70 7.77
N ARG A 26 -9.86 11.99 8.10
CA ARG A 26 -9.74 10.69 8.75
C ARG A 26 -9.04 9.69 7.84
N PHE A 27 -9.37 9.70 6.55
CA PHE A 27 -8.72 8.85 5.56
C PHE A 27 -7.21 9.09 5.58
N GLY A 28 -6.80 10.35 5.51
CA GLY A 28 -5.38 10.70 5.53
C GLY A 28 -4.67 10.25 6.80
N VAL A 29 -5.32 10.41 7.95
CA VAL A 29 -4.75 9.98 9.23
C VAL A 29 -4.55 8.46 9.25
N GLU A 30 -5.55 7.70 8.81
CA GLU A 30 -5.47 6.24 8.79
C GLU A 30 -4.36 5.75 7.87
N VAL A 31 -4.27 6.32 6.67
CA VAL A 31 -3.26 5.92 5.70
C VAL A 31 -1.86 6.29 6.20
N ASN A 32 -1.70 7.52 6.68
CA ASN A 32 -0.40 7.97 7.16
C ASN A 32 0.09 7.13 8.33
N SER A 33 -0.80 6.82 9.26
CA SER A 33 -0.46 5.97 10.40
C SER A 33 0.00 4.59 9.94
N ALA A 34 -0.69 4.02 8.96
CA ALA A 34 -0.30 2.71 8.42
C ALA A 34 1.08 2.78 7.76
N LEU A 35 1.34 3.82 6.97
CA LEU A 35 2.64 3.97 6.30
C LEU A 35 3.78 4.14 7.31
N VAL A 36 3.54 4.91 8.36
CA VAL A 36 4.53 5.09 9.43
C VAL A 36 4.85 3.76 10.09
N ASP A 37 3.83 2.97 10.37
CA ASP A 37 4.00 1.67 11.01
C ASP A 37 4.77 0.70 10.10
N ILE A 38 4.47 0.71 8.81
CA ILE A 38 5.16 -0.13 7.84
C ILE A 38 6.63 0.26 7.73
N VAL A 39 6.90 1.55 7.54
CA VAL A 39 8.28 2.04 7.39
C VAL A 39 9.07 1.79 8.66
N GLY A 40 8.45 1.98 9.81
CA GLY A 40 9.11 1.79 11.10
C GLY A 40 9.24 0.34 11.53
N GLY A 41 8.67 -0.59 10.78
CA GLY A 41 8.75 -2.01 11.11
C GLY A 41 7.84 -2.44 12.26
N ARG A 42 6.88 -1.60 12.64
CA ARG A 42 5.95 -1.95 13.72
C ARG A 42 4.95 -2.99 13.29
N VAL A 43 4.64 -3.03 12.00
CA VAL A 43 3.80 -4.07 11.41
C VAL A 43 4.63 -4.75 10.34
N ARG A 44 4.49 -6.08 10.27
CA ARG A 44 5.21 -6.85 9.28
C ARG A 44 4.30 -7.99 8.82
N PRO A 45 3.34 -7.65 7.95
CA PRO A 45 2.39 -8.65 7.50
C PRO A 45 3.07 -9.73 6.68
N ALA A 46 2.40 -10.86 6.55
CA ALA A 46 2.93 -11.98 5.78
C ALA A 46 3.15 -11.59 4.34
N LYS A 47 4.13 -12.21 3.73
CA LYS A 47 4.37 -12.08 2.29
C LYS A 47 3.25 -12.75 1.52
N ILE A 48 2.95 -12.21 0.35
CA ILE A 48 1.99 -12.79 -0.56
C ILE A 48 2.71 -13.21 -1.83
N GLY A 49 2.57 -14.49 -2.18
CA GLY A 49 3.27 -15.03 -3.32
C GLY A 49 4.77 -15.15 -3.08
N ARG A 50 5.54 -15.05 -4.15
CA ARG A 50 7.00 -15.13 -4.09
C ARG A 50 7.62 -13.76 -3.97
N GLY A 51 8.86 -13.71 -3.51
CA GLY A 51 9.60 -12.47 -3.41
C GLY A 51 9.33 -11.72 -2.13
N PHE A 52 9.28 -10.42 -2.21
CA PHE A 52 9.25 -9.56 -1.04
C PHE A 52 7.94 -8.78 -0.89
N VAL A 53 6.91 -9.17 -1.61
CA VAL A 53 5.64 -8.43 -1.60
C VAL A 53 4.84 -8.77 -0.35
N ARG A 54 4.35 -7.74 0.32
CA ARG A 54 3.51 -7.86 1.50
C ARG A 54 2.23 -7.08 1.30
N ARG A 55 1.19 -7.45 2.04
CA ARG A 55 -0.08 -6.75 2.02
C ARG A 55 -0.49 -6.40 3.44
N TRP A 56 -0.76 -5.13 3.67
CA TRP A 56 -1.28 -4.65 4.94
C TRP A 56 -2.74 -4.21 4.75
N ILE A 57 -3.65 -4.91 5.40
CA ILE A 57 -5.07 -4.56 5.36
C ILE A 57 -5.31 -3.45 6.36
N LEU A 58 -5.84 -2.32 5.89
CA LEU A 58 -6.11 -1.19 6.76
C LEU A 58 -7.28 -1.51 7.69
N PRO A 59 -7.13 -1.30 9.01
CA PRO A 59 -8.15 -1.74 9.94
C PRO A 59 -9.51 -1.07 9.78
N ARG A 60 -9.53 0.18 9.32
CA ARG A 60 -10.76 0.98 9.28
C ARG A 60 -11.16 1.46 7.91
N LEU A 61 -10.47 1.00 6.89
CA LEU A 61 -10.76 1.36 5.50
C LEU A 61 -10.88 0.08 4.69
N PRO A 62 -11.74 0.06 3.68
CA PRO A 62 -11.88 -1.13 2.83
C PRO A 62 -10.77 -1.22 1.80
N CYS A 63 -9.53 -1.04 2.25
CA CYS A 63 -8.35 -0.92 1.38
C CYS A 63 -7.18 -1.65 1.99
N SER A 64 -6.22 -1.98 1.13
CA SER A 64 -4.96 -2.59 1.54
C SER A 64 -3.81 -1.88 0.86
N ILE A 65 -2.67 -1.81 1.57
CA ILE A 65 -1.43 -1.31 0.99
C ILE A 65 -0.62 -2.52 0.58
N ILE A 66 -0.28 -2.61 -0.70
CA ILE A 66 0.53 -3.68 -1.24
C ILE A 66 1.88 -3.10 -1.57
N TYR A 67 2.92 -3.64 -0.97
CA TYR A 67 4.25 -3.07 -1.10
C TYR A 67 5.32 -4.15 -1.23
N ASP A 68 6.41 -3.77 -1.90
CA ASP A 68 7.59 -4.60 -2.07
C ASP A 68 8.56 -4.22 -0.96
N ASP A 69 8.84 -5.16 -0.05
CA ASP A 69 9.64 -4.90 1.15
C ASP A 69 11.09 -5.29 0.89
N ARG A 70 11.84 -4.38 0.24
CA ARG A 70 13.23 -4.60 -0.12
C ARG A 70 14.16 -4.13 0.99
N PRO A 71 15.38 -4.69 1.07
CA PRO A 71 16.33 -4.26 2.09
C PRO A 71 16.67 -2.77 2.05
N ASP A 72 16.72 -2.19 0.86
CA ASP A 72 17.11 -0.80 0.68
C ASP A 72 15.93 0.16 0.60
N GLY A 73 14.71 -0.35 0.61
CA GLY A 73 13.55 0.53 0.54
C GLY A 73 12.24 -0.22 0.36
N LEU A 74 11.17 0.54 0.49
CA LEU A 74 9.82 0.04 0.33
C LEU A 74 9.21 0.69 -0.90
N VAL A 75 8.64 -0.12 -1.79
CA VAL A 75 7.96 0.39 -2.97
C VAL A 75 6.48 0.03 -2.86
N VAL A 76 5.62 1.03 -2.77
CA VAL A 76 4.18 0.79 -2.74
C VAL A 76 3.72 0.49 -4.16
N LEU A 77 3.25 -0.72 -4.37
CA LEU A 77 2.81 -1.22 -5.68
C LEU A 77 1.37 -0.86 -5.96
N ALA A 78 0.54 -0.83 -4.92
CA ALA A 78 -0.88 -0.58 -5.08
C ALA A 78 -1.51 -0.11 -3.77
N PHE A 79 -2.50 0.74 -3.91
CA PHE A 79 -3.43 1.04 -2.85
C PHE A 79 -4.76 0.43 -3.29
N ALA A 80 -5.03 -0.80 -2.82
CA ALA A 80 -6.06 -1.65 -3.42
C ALA A 80 -7.34 -1.59 -2.62
N HIS A 81 -8.43 -1.19 -3.27
CA HIS A 81 -9.76 -1.32 -2.67
C HIS A 81 -10.15 -2.80 -2.65
N HIS A 82 -10.85 -3.23 -1.61
CA HIS A 82 -11.20 -4.64 -1.44
C HIS A 82 -12.13 -5.19 -2.53
N LYS A 83 -12.79 -4.30 -3.28
CA LYS A 83 -13.64 -4.71 -4.41
C LYS A 83 -12.86 -4.98 -5.69
N GLN A 84 -11.58 -4.61 -5.73
CA GLN A 84 -10.79 -4.83 -6.93
C GLN A 84 -10.41 -6.29 -7.05
N ARG A 85 -10.17 -6.73 -8.29
CA ARG A 85 -9.79 -8.10 -8.56
C ARG A 85 -8.46 -8.42 -7.88
N PRO A 86 -8.36 -9.54 -7.16
CA PRO A 86 -7.10 -9.92 -6.52
C PRO A 86 -5.97 -10.03 -7.54
N GLY A 87 -4.81 -9.49 -7.18
CA GLY A 87 -3.62 -9.60 -8.01
C GLY A 87 -3.58 -8.68 -9.23
N TYR A 88 -4.52 -7.76 -9.38
CA TYR A 88 -4.54 -6.84 -10.53
C TYR A 88 -3.25 -6.03 -10.66
N TRP A 89 -2.54 -5.86 -9.56
CA TRP A 89 -1.29 -5.08 -9.48
C TRP A 89 -0.06 -5.88 -9.88
N ARG A 90 -0.18 -7.20 -10.08
CA ARG A 90 0.99 -8.07 -10.27
C ARG A 90 1.80 -7.70 -11.50
N LYS A 91 1.16 -7.22 -12.55
CA LYS A 91 1.88 -6.82 -13.76
C LYS A 91 2.80 -5.62 -13.51
N ARG A 92 2.59 -4.88 -12.44
CA ARG A 92 3.43 -3.73 -12.10
C ARG A 92 4.84 -4.15 -11.69
N LEU A 93 4.99 -5.39 -11.24
CA LEU A 93 6.31 -5.92 -10.88
C LEU A 93 7.21 -6.12 -12.09
N LYS A 94 6.63 -6.26 -13.26
CA LYS A 94 7.38 -6.54 -14.49
C LYS A 94 7.91 -5.30 -15.18
N THR A 95 7.56 -4.12 -14.70
CA THR A 95 7.90 -2.86 -15.36
C THR A 95 9.25 -2.31 -14.93
N LYS A 96 9.97 -3.06 -14.16
CA LYS A 96 11.28 -2.62 -13.69
C LYS A 96 12.36 -2.80 -14.70
#